data_b4941486b91f40a3d844f30c99feaf7d
#
_entry.id   b4941486b91f40a3d844f30c99feaf7d
#
_cell.length_a   1.000
_cell.length_b   1.000
_cell.length_c   1.000
_cell.angle_alpha   90.00
_cell.angle_beta   90.00
_cell.angle_gamma   90.00
#
_symmetry.space_group_name_H-M   'P 1'
#
loop_
_entity.id
_entity.type
_entity.pdbx_description
1 polymer ?
#
loop_
_entity_poly.entity_id
_entity_poly.type
_entity_poly.pdbx_seq_one_letter_code
_entity_poly.pdbx_strand_id
1 'polypeptide(L)'
;MDTQPLVVWTEIPVTNLENAVAFYTEVFQWKMAIDETGPNPLANFSSDTTGVGGHLYEGKPAADGTGPTVHIAAPDKLETCAKRCEAAGGTMKGPIIEIPPGRFQYATDPDGNSIGLFEPKG
;
A
#
# COMPACT_ATOMS: atom_id res chain seq x y z
N MET A 1 -5.74 -27.88 -8.59
CA MET A 1 -5.71 -26.94 -9.74
C MET A 1 -5.39 -25.55 -9.24
N ASP A 2 -4.36 -24.96 -9.79
CA ASP A 2 -3.95 -23.65 -9.36
C ASP A 2 -4.78 -22.57 -10.00
N THR A 3 -5.19 -21.62 -9.18
CA THR A 3 -5.95 -20.47 -9.65
C THR A 3 -5.01 -19.28 -9.74
N GLN A 4 -4.89 -18.71 -10.93
CA GLN A 4 -4.09 -17.52 -11.11
C GLN A 4 -4.85 -16.31 -10.59
N PRO A 5 -4.19 -15.41 -9.84
CA PRO A 5 -4.84 -14.15 -9.49
C PRO A 5 -5.10 -13.33 -10.74
N LEU A 6 -6.19 -12.59 -10.74
CA LEU A 6 -6.50 -11.71 -11.87
C LEU A 6 -5.54 -10.54 -11.94
N VAL A 7 -5.14 -10.01 -10.78
CA VAL A 7 -4.14 -8.94 -10.70
C VAL A 7 -2.84 -9.55 -10.19
N VAL A 8 -1.75 -9.41 -10.93
CA VAL A 8 -0.51 -10.11 -10.61
C VAL A 8 0.59 -9.19 -10.08
N TRP A 9 0.49 -7.88 -10.30
CA TRP A 9 1.51 -6.93 -9.85
C TRP A 9 0.94 -5.54 -9.77
N THR A 10 1.43 -4.74 -8.83
CA THR A 10 0.98 -3.36 -8.64
C THR A 10 2.17 -2.41 -8.68
N GLU A 11 2.06 -1.33 -9.43
CA GLU A 11 3.06 -0.27 -9.44
C GLU A 11 2.42 1.00 -8.89
N ILE A 12 3.02 1.58 -7.86
CA ILE A 12 2.52 2.80 -7.25
C ILE A 12 3.51 3.94 -7.50
N PRO A 13 3.11 4.96 -8.26
CA PRO A 13 3.99 6.12 -8.50
C PRO A 13 4.02 7.02 -7.26
N VAL A 14 5.22 7.47 -6.91
CA VAL A 14 5.40 8.36 -5.76
C VAL A 14 6.34 9.49 -6.16
N THR A 15 6.29 10.61 -5.44
CA THR A 15 7.12 11.76 -5.79
C THR A 15 8.53 11.66 -5.23
N ASN A 16 8.70 10.96 -4.10
CA ASN A 16 10.01 10.76 -3.49
C ASN A 16 10.06 9.34 -2.95
N LEU A 17 10.92 8.52 -3.54
CA LEU A 17 10.96 7.09 -3.22
C LEU A 17 11.34 6.84 -1.76
N GLU A 18 12.32 7.56 -1.24
CA GLU A 18 12.76 7.35 0.15
C GLU A 18 11.65 7.69 1.15
N ASN A 19 10.95 8.79 0.92
CA ASN A 19 9.83 9.19 1.78
C ASN A 19 8.69 8.17 1.70
N ALA A 20 8.42 7.67 0.51
CA ALA A 20 7.36 6.67 0.32
C ALA A 20 7.72 5.35 0.99
N VAL A 21 8.97 4.91 0.89
CA VAL A 21 9.42 3.72 1.58
C VAL A 21 9.23 3.86 3.09
N ALA A 22 9.57 5.03 3.64
CA ALA A 22 9.38 5.29 5.07
C ALA A 22 7.90 5.17 5.45
N PHE A 23 7.02 5.76 4.65
CA PHE A 23 5.58 5.71 4.91
C PHE A 23 5.06 4.26 4.90
N TYR A 24 5.30 3.53 3.82
CA TYR A 24 4.74 2.19 3.67
C TYR A 24 5.35 1.19 4.66
N THR A 25 6.63 1.34 4.97
CA THR A 25 7.28 0.51 5.98
C THR A 25 6.66 0.74 7.35
N GLU A 26 6.40 1.99 7.70
CA GLU A 26 5.83 2.31 9.01
C GLU A 26 4.38 1.82 9.12
N VAL A 27 3.58 2.08 8.08
CA VAL A 27 2.14 1.77 8.14
C VAL A 27 1.89 0.26 8.09
N PHE A 28 2.54 -0.43 7.16
CA PHE A 28 2.24 -1.83 6.89
C PHE A 28 3.31 -2.78 7.42
N GLN A 29 4.36 -2.25 8.02
CA GLN A 29 5.44 -3.04 8.63
C GLN A 29 6.15 -3.92 7.60
N TRP A 30 6.25 -3.43 6.37
CA TRP A 30 6.95 -4.13 5.30
C TRP A 30 8.45 -4.02 5.48
N LYS A 31 9.18 -4.97 4.91
CA LYS A 31 10.64 -4.92 4.82
C LYS A 31 10.99 -4.55 3.39
N MET A 32 11.23 -3.28 3.17
CA MET A 32 11.48 -2.73 1.85
C MET A 32 12.93 -2.29 1.71
N ALA A 33 13.43 -2.38 0.49
CA ALA A 33 14.75 -1.86 0.16
C ALA A 33 14.68 -1.26 -1.24
N ILE A 34 15.41 -0.17 -1.42
CA ILE A 34 15.47 0.48 -2.73
C ILE A 34 16.43 -0.30 -3.62
N ASP A 35 15.94 -0.70 -4.78
CA ASP A 35 16.72 -1.45 -5.77
C ASP A 35 17.11 -0.49 -6.88
N GLU A 36 18.42 -0.28 -7.05
CA GLU A 36 18.95 0.63 -8.06
C GLU A 36 19.68 -0.11 -9.17
N THR A 37 19.47 -1.42 -9.29
CA THR A 37 20.17 -2.22 -10.30
C THR A 37 19.60 -2.03 -11.71
N GLY A 38 18.37 -1.59 -11.82
CA GLY A 38 17.74 -1.33 -13.11
C GLY A 38 17.91 0.13 -13.53
N PRO A 39 17.31 0.50 -14.66
CA PRO A 39 17.43 1.88 -15.16
C PRO A 39 16.78 2.93 -14.27
N ASN A 40 15.74 2.55 -13.52
CA ASN A 40 15.08 3.43 -12.58
C ASN A 40 15.00 2.79 -11.21
N PRO A 41 15.29 3.54 -10.14
CA PRO A 41 15.15 2.99 -8.78
C PRO A 41 13.69 2.60 -8.49
N LEU A 42 13.54 1.51 -7.75
CA LEU A 42 12.23 1.09 -7.28
C LEU A 42 12.36 0.42 -5.93
N ALA A 43 11.25 0.24 -5.24
CA ALA A 43 11.23 -0.45 -3.96
C ALA A 43 10.12 -1.47 -3.97
N ASN A 44 10.48 -2.75 -3.92
CA ASN A 44 9.48 -3.82 -3.83
C ASN A 44 8.78 -3.76 -2.48
N PHE A 45 7.49 -4.07 -2.46
CA PHE A 45 6.69 -4.03 -1.23
C PHE A 45 7.28 -4.93 -0.16
N SER A 46 7.84 -6.07 -0.56
CA SER A 46 8.40 -7.02 0.37
C SER A 46 9.60 -7.72 -0.25
N SER A 47 10.56 -8.09 0.59
CA SER A 47 11.68 -8.92 0.14
C SER A 47 11.24 -10.38 -0.04
N ASP A 48 10.10 -10.75 0.53
CA ASP A 48 9.51 -12.06 0.34
C ASP A 48 8.69 -12.03 -0.93
N THR A 49 9.03 -12.89 -1.88
CA THR A 49 8.42 -12.89 -3.20
C THR A 49 7.28 -13.87 -3.34
N THR A 50 6.80 -14.45 -2.25
CA THR A 50 5.64 -15.33 -2.31
C THR A 50 4.38 -14.50 -2.46
N GLY A 51 3.47 -14.95 -3.32
CA GLY A 51 2.20 -14.27 -3.55
C GLY A 51 2.30 -13.06 -4.45
N VAL A 52 1.23 -12.31 -4.52
CA VAL A 52 1.13 -11.12 -5.36
C VAL A 52 1.68 -9.92 -4.59
N GLY A 53 2.51 -9.14 -5.26
CA GLY A 53 3.10 -7.96 -4.65
C GLY A 53 3.11 -6.78 -5.61
N GLY A 54 4.11 -5.93 -5.45
CA GLY A 54 4.25 -4.76 -6.28
C GLY A 54 5.47 -3.95 -5.86
N HIS A 55 5.58 -2.75 -6.40
CA HIS A 55 6.67 -1.86 -6.05
C HIS A 55 6.25 -0.40 -6.13
N LEU A 56 7.01 0.42 -5.40
CA LEU A 56 6.94 1.87 -5.51
C LEU A 56 8.00 2.33 -6.53
N TYR A 57 7.72 3.40 -7.24
CA TYR A 57 8.70 3.98 -8.15
C TYR A 57 8.45 5.48 -8.24
N GLU A 58 9.47 6.24 -8.60
CA GLU A 58 9.27 7.69 -8.78
C GLU A 58 8.55 7.95 -10.08
N GLY A 59 7.41 8.62 -9.98
CA GLY A 59 6.55 8.91 -11.11
C GLY A 59 5.57 10.00 -10.74
N LYS A 60 4.51 10.10 -11.51
CA LYS A 60 3.49 11.11 -11.29
C LYS A 60 2.25 10.45 -10.70
N PRO A 61 1.97 10.65 -9.40
CA PRO A 61 0.78 10.06 -8.80
C PRO A 61 -0.51 10.66 -9.36
N ALA A 62 -1.58 9.88 -9.31
CA ALA A 62 -2.91 10.41 -9.60
C ALA A 62 -3.29 11.37 -8.47
N ALA A 63 -4.00 12.44 -8.82
CA ALA A 63 -4.29 13.48 -7.84
C ALA A 63 -5.38 13.06 -6.86
N ASP A 64 -5.17 13.36 -5.58
CA ASP A 64 -6.19 13.35 -4.51
C ASP A 64 -7.10 12.13 -4.50
N GLY A 65 -6.51 10.95 -4.49
CA GLY A 65 -7.28 9.71 -4.37
C GLY A 65 -8.02 9.31 -5.63
N THR A 66 -7.70 9.92 -6.76
CA THR A 66 -8.25 9.47 -8.03
C THR A 66 -7.44 8.28 -8.55
N GLY A 67 -7.97 7.58 -9.55
CA GLY A 67 -7.34 6.38 -10.07
C GLY A 67 -7.72 5.15 -9.26
N PRO A 68 -7.10 4.02 -9.55
CA PRO A 68 -7.42 2.77 -8.84
C PRO A 68 -7.06 2.84 -7.37
N THR A 69 -7.76 2.03 -6.56
CA THR A 69 -7.44 1.88 -5.15
C THR A 69 -6.78 0.52 -4.93
N VAL A 70 -5.65 0.53 -4.25
CA VAL A 70 -4.94 -0.70 -3.91
C VAL A 70 -5.27 -1.04 -2.45
N HIS A 71 -5.92 -2.18 -2.23
CA HIS A 71 -6.21 -2.65 -0.87
C HIS A 71 -5.02 -3.44 -0.36
N ILE A 72 -4.52 -3.05 0.80
CA ILE A 72 -3.29 -3.59 1.37
C ILE A 72 -3.61 -4.19 2.73
N ALA A 73 -3.11 -5.40 2.97
CA ALA A 73 -3.36 -6.07 4.23
C ALA A 73 -2.74 -5.31 5.40
N ALA A 74 -3.56 -4.98 6.39
CA ALA A 74 -3.06 -4.39 7.64
C ALA A 74 -2.35 -5.51 8.42
N PRO A 75 -1.18 -5.21 8.99
CA PRO A 75 -0.42 -6.25 9.72
C PRO A 75 -1.02 -6.57 11.09
N ASP A 76 -1.94 -5.72 11.57
CA ASP A 76 -2.55 -5.85 12.88
C ASP A 76 -3.97 -5.28 12.78
N LYS A 77 -4.54 -4.87 13.92
CA LYS A 77 -5.89 -4.32 13.92
C LYS A 77 -5.98 -3.09 13.03
N LEU A 78 -7.08 -2.98 12.31
CA LEU A 78 -7.31 -1.89 11.36
C LEU A 78 -7.15 -0.53 12.03
N GLU A 79 -7.71 -0.35 13.23
CA GLU A 79 -7.61 0.91 13.95
C GLU A 79 -6.16 1.30 14.26
N THR A 80 -5.35 0.32 14.61
CA THR A 80 -3.93 0.56 14.88
C THR A 80 -3.19 0.95 13.61
N CYS A 81 -3.46 0.25 12.53
CA CYS A 81 -2.88 0.55 11.24
C CYS A 81 -3.28 1.95 10.77
N ALA A 82 -4.55 2.31 10.95
CA ALA A 82 -5.05 3.63 10.55
C ALA A 82 -4.34 4.74 11.32
N LYS A 83 -4.09 4.54 12.61
CA LYS A 83 -3.37 5.55 13.40
C LYS A 83 -1.93 5.74 12.91
N ARG A 84 -1.25 4.63 12.55
CA ARG A 84 0.08 4.74 11.97
C ARG A 84 0.04 5.46 10.64
N CYS A 85 -0.98 5.20 9.84
CA CYS A 85 -1.15 5.84 8.54
C CYS A 85 -1.23 7.36 8.71
N GLU A 86 -2.08 7.82 9.63
CA GLU A 86 -2.23 9.25 9.88
C GLU A 86 -0.95 9.85 10.43
N ALA A 87 -0.29 9.17 11.36
CA ALA A 87 0.96 9.66 11.94
C ALA A 87 2.08 9.75 10.92
N ALA A 88 2.05 8.88 9.92
CA ALA A 88 3.09 8.83 8.88
C ALA A 88 2.83 9.75 7.69
N GLY A 89 1.72 10.49 7.71
CA GLY A 89 1.43 11.48 6.67
C GLY A 89 0.33 11.11 5.71
N GLY A 90 -0.32 9.97 5.91
CA GLY A 90 -1.48 9.59 5.12
C GLY A 90 -2.75 10.24 5.64
N THR A 91 -3.83 10.08 4.91
CA THR A 91 -5.12 10.64 5.30
C THR A 91 -6.18 9.55 5.24
N MET A 92 -6.88 9.33 6.36
CA MET A 92 -7.98 8.37 6.36
C MET A 92 -9.22 9.00 5.74
N LYS A 93 -9.94 8.21 4.94
CA LYS A 93 -11.12 8.68 4.21
C LYS A 93 -12.32 7.83 4.58
N GLY A 94 -13.35 8.46 5.16
CA GLY A 94 -14.59 7.79 5.45
C GLY A 94 -14.50 6.78 6.58
N PRO A 95 -15.59 6.04 6.80
CA PRO A 95 -15.67 5.08 7.92
C PRO A 95 -15.07 3.72 7.56
N ILE A 96 -14.92 2.89 8.59
CA ILE A 96 -14.58 1.48 8.40
C ILE A 96 -15.80 0.77 7.80
N ILE A 97 -15.59 -0.02 6.76
CA ILE A 97 -16.64 -0.74 6.06
C ILE A 97 -16.44 -2.22 6.29
N GLU A 98 -17.49 -2.91 6.71
CA GLU A 98 -17.43 -4.36 6.92
C GLU A 98 -18.02 -5.08 5.72
N ILE A 99 -17.30 -6.10 5.27
CA ILE A 99 -17.71 -6.96 4.17
C ILE A 99 -17.45 -8.41 4.58
N PRO A 100 -18.00 -9.40 3.85
CA PRO A 100 -17.82 -10.79 4.27
C PRO A 100 -16.37 -11.24 4.51
N PRO A 101 -15.39 -10.91 3.66
CA PRO A 101 -14.01 -11.37 3.92
C PRO A 101 -13.27 -10.60 4.99
N GLY A 102 -13.81 -9.48 5.50
CA GLY A 102 -13.10 -8.69 6.50
C GLY A 102 -13.65 -7.29 6.59
N ARG A 103 -12.78 -6.35 6.90
CA ARG A 103 -13.17 -4.95 6.98
C ARG A 103 -12.03 -4.07 6.47
N PHE A 104 -12.37 -2.89 5.99
CA PHE A 104 -11.37 -2.02 5.41
C PHE A 104 -11.76 -0.56 5.59
N GLN A 105 -10.78 0.31 5.37
CA GLN A 105 -11.00 1.74 5.39
C GLN A 105 -10.18 2.36 4.27
N TYR A 106 -10.79 3.28 3.52
CA TYR A 106 -10.08 4.00 2.47
C TYR A 106 -9.13 5.03 3.07
N ALA A 107 -8.05 5.28 2.35
CA ALA A 107 -7.05 6.27 2.75
C ALA A 107 -6.33 6.78 1.52
N THR A 108 -5.55 7.83 1.71
CA THR A 108 -4.58 8.23 0.70
C THR A 108 -3.19 8.22 1.34
N ASP A 109 -2.18 7.89 0.54
CA ASP A 109 -0.80 8.01 0.99
C ASP A 109 -0.38 9.49 0.90
N PRO A 110 0.85 9.85 1.34
CA PRO A 110 1.25 11.26 1.31
C PRO A 110 1.24 11.89 -0.08
N ASP A 111 1.29 11.11 -1.14
CA ASP A 111 1.24 11.59 -2.51
C ASP A 111 -0.17 11.68 -3.07
N GLY A 112 -1.17 11.25 -2.30
CA GLY A 112 -2.55 11.25 -2.75
C GLY A 112 -2.98 9.97 -3.46
N ASN A 113 -2.13 8.95 -3.50
CA ASN A 113 -2.53 7.66 -4.07
C ASN A 113 -3.63 7.03 -3.23
N SER A 114 -4.63 6.47 -3.90
CA SER A 114 -5.76 5.82 -3.23
C SER A 114 -5.37 4.43 -2.75
N ILE A 115 -5.47 4.20 -1.46
CA ILE A 115 -5.20 2.89 -0.87
C ILE A 115 -6.33 2.49 0.06
N GLY A 116 -6.42 1.20 0.34
CA GLY A 116 -7.34 0.68 1.34
C GLY A 116 -6.55 -0.11 2.37
N LEU A 117 -6.85 0.12 3.64
CA LEU A 117 -6.26 -0.68 4.71
C LEU A 117 -7.25 -1.81 4.99
N PHE A 118 -6.82 -3.04 4.79
CA PHE A 118 -7.72 -4.19 4.87
C PHE A 118 -7.30 -5.12 6.00
N GLU A 119 -8.28 -5.48 6.84
CA GLU A 119 -8.07 -6.47 7.89
C GLU A 119 -8.93 -7.67 7.56
N PRO A 120 -8.33 -8.85 7.29
CA PRO A 120 -9.12 -10.04 6.97
C PRO A 120 -9.88 -10.53 8.19
N LYS A 121 -11.00 -11.18 7.94
CA LYS A 121 -11.84 -11.76 8.97
C LYS A 121 -11.20 -13.05 9.49
N GLY A 122 -11.22 -13.20 10.78
CA GLY A 122 -10.75 -14.41 11.44
C GLY A 122 -9.32 -14.43 11.75
#